data_d845644992ac491ed51841c086a551c8
#
_entry.id   d845644992ac491ed51841c086a551c8
#
_cell.length_a   1.000
_cell.length_b   1.000
_cell.length_c   1.000
_cell.angle_alpha   90.00
_cell.angle_beta   90.00
_cell.angle_gamma   90.00
#
_symmetry.space_group_name_H-M   'P 1'
#
loop_
_entity.id
_entity.type
_entity.pdbx_description
1 polymer ?
#
loop_
_entity_poly.entity_id
_entity_poly.type
_entity_poly.pdbx_seq_one_letter_code
_entity_poly.pdbx_strand_id
1 'polypeptide(L)'
;MKKTFLAVWLAACAFIATAQTITGKYEIPTMPDWAKNAVFYQIYPQTFCDSDGDGIGDLQGIISKLDYVKSLGVDAIWFNPFFDSPFNDAGYDIRDYYKIAPRYGTNDDAKRLFEEAHKRGMHVIFDYVISYTAIDHPWFVASQKQEKNKYSNYYIWTETNWVDPPSGVCWTVCKGLRSAQRSVHA
;
A
#
# COMPACT_ATOMS: atom_id res chain seq x y z
N MET A 1 -6.50 -63.77 14.68
CA MET A 1 -7.07 -62.44 14.48
C MET A 1 -6.27 -61.35 15.22
N LYS A 2 -4.98 -61.25 15.06
CA LYS A 2 -4.13 -60.19 15.72
C LYS A 2 -3.06 -59.58 14.82
N LYS A 3 -3.08 -59.84 13.50
CA LYS A 3 -2.06 -59.31 12.56
C LYS A 3 -2.58 -58.29 11.56
N THR A 4 -3.87 -57.98 11.54
CA THR A 4 -4.48 -57.03 10.58
C THR A 4 -4.65 -55.60 11.14
N PHE A 5 -4.44 -55.38 12.44
CA PHE A 5 -4.57 -54.03 13.04
C PHE A 5 -3.29 -53.17 12.99
N LEU A 6 -2.13 -53.82 12.72
CA LEU A 6 -0.85 -53.05 12.70
C LEU A 6 -0.57 -52.38 11.34
N ALA A 7 -1.19 -52.89 10.27
CA ALA A 7 -0.97 -52.33 8.92
C ALA A 7 -1.77 -51.05 8.64
N VAL A 8 -2.87 -50.82 9.36
CA VAL A 8 -3.73 -49.62 9.18
C VAL A 8 -3.15 -48.41 9.89
N TRP A 9 -2.36 -48.59 10.95
CA TRP A 9 -1.73 -47.49 11.68
C TRP A 9 -0.49 -46.94 11.00
N LEU A 10 0.20 -47.66 10.16
CA LEU A 10 1.36 -47.20 9.41
C LEU A 10 1.00 -46.44 8.14
N ALA A 11 -0.21 -46.60 7.63
CA ALA A 11 -0.70 -45.85 6.47
C ALA A 11 -1.23 -44.44 6.84
N ALA A 12 -1.56 -44.18 8.10
CA ALA A 12 -2.09 -42.89 8.57
C ALA A 12 -1.00 -41.84 8.89
N CYS A 13 0.27 -42.27 9.03
CA CYS A 13 1.37 -41.35 9.34
C CYS A 13 2.16 -40.87 8.11
N ALA A 14 1.74 -41.17 6.90
CA ALA A 14 2.44 -40.77 5.67
C ALA A 14 1.87 -39.48 5.00
N PHE A 15 0.94 -38.79 5.65
CA PHE A 15 0.68 -37.38 5.30
C PHE A 15 1.71 -36.48 6.01
N ILE A 16 2.97 -36.69 5.69
CA ILE A 16 3.98 -35.65 5.91
C ILE A 16 3.58 -34.51 4.99
N ALA A 17 3.10 -33.45 5.60
CA ALA A 17 2.96 -32.18 4.92
C ALA A 17 4.32 -31.86 4.27
N THR A 18 4.42 -32.02 2.96
CA THR A 18 5.52 -31.45 2.21
C THR A 18 5.35 -29.94 2.27
N ALA A 19 5.90 -29.34 3.32
CA ALA A 19 6.19 -27.94 3.28
C ALA A 19 7.08 -27.77 2.04
N GLN A 20 6.54 -27.22 0.98
CA GLN A 20 7.34 -26.80 -0.16
C GLN A 20 8.28 -25.71 0.37
N THR A 21 9.48 -26.13 0.72
CA THR A 21 10.57 -25.19 0.94
C THR A 21 10.75 -24.50 -0.40
N ILE A 22 10.36 -23.23 -0.50
CA ILE A 22 10.67 -22.41 -1.65
C ILE A 22 12.19 -22.22 -1.63
N THR A 23 12.91 -23.15 -2.26
CA THR A 23 14.36 -23.10 -2.47
C THR A 23 14.70 -22.25 -3.69
N GLY A 24 13.86 -21.28 -4.02
CA GLY A 24 14.24 -20.22 -4.95
C GLY A 24 15.35 -19.40 -4.30
N LYS A 25 16.55 -19.43 -4.88
CA LYS A 25 17.62 -18.50 -4.53
C LYS A 25 17.09 -17.10 -4.78
N TYR A 26 16.59 -16.44 -3.73
CA TYR A 26 16.17 -15.06 -3.83
C TYR A 26 17.47 -14.24 -3.96
N GLU A 27 17.84 -13.89 -5.17
CA GLU A 27 18.87 -12.90 -5.38
C GLU A 27 18.28 -11.54 -4.98
N ILE A 28 18.73 -11.02 -3.86
CA ILE A 28 18.37 -9.66 -3.46
C ILE A 28 18.92 -8.74 -4.55
N PRO A 29 18.06 -7.99 -5.26
CA PRO A 29 18.55 -7.05 -6.26
C PRO A 29 19.58 -6.11 -5.65
N THR A 30 20.71 -5.93 -6.31
CA THR A 30 21.70 -4.96 -5.86
C THR A 30 21.10 -3.56 -5.93
N MET A 31 21.37 -2.75 -4.90
CA MET A 31 20.93 -1.35 -4.89
C MET A 31 21.46 -0.64 -6.15
N PRO A 32 20.62 0.11 -6.87
CA PRO A 32 21.05 0.90 -8.02
C PRO A 32 22.18 1.87 -7.62
N ASP A 33 23.14 2.07 -8.50
CA ASP A 33 24.32 2.90 -8.17
C ASP A 33 23.95 4.33 -7.78
N TRP A 34 22.94 4.91 -8.44
CA TRP A 34 22.46 6.24 -8.11
C TRP A 34 21.95 6.36 -6.66
N ALA A 35 21.37 5.29 -6.10
CA ALA A 35 20.78 5.32 -4.77
C ALA A 35 21.80 5.18 -3.62
N LYS A 36 23.01 4.72 -3.91
CA LYS A 36 24.02 4.43 -2.86
C LYS A 36 24.44 5.65 -2.05
N ASN A 37 24.51 6.82 -2.69
CA ASN A 37 24.94 8.07 -2.07
C ASN A 37 23.92 9.20 -2.31
N ALA A 38 22.69 8.87 -2.70
CA ALA A 38 21.66 9.84 -3.04
C ALA A 38 21.19 10.64 -1.83
N VAL A 39 20.99 11.92 -2.02
CA VAL A 39 20.31 12.81 -1.08
C VAL A 39 18.82 12.82 -1.44
N PHE A 40 17.98 12.39 -0.48
CA PHE A 40 16.52 12.35 -0.63
C PHE A 40 15.88 13.57 0.01
N TYR A 41 14.89 14.13 -0.68
CA TYR A 41 14.02 15.18 -0.16
C TYR A 41 12.58 14.69 -0.15
N GLN A 42 12.01 14.57 1.06
CA GLN A 42 10.63 14.12 1.20
C GLN A 42 9.67 15.29 1.04
N ILE A 43 8.61 15.11 0.27
CA ILE A 43 7.54 16.09 0.07
C ILE A 43 6.19 15.47 0.46
N TYR A 44 5.52 16.10 1.44
CA TYR A 44 4.10 15.91 1.65
C TYR A 44 3.34 16.96 0.83
N PRO A 45 2.65 16.57 -0.25
CA PRO A 45 2.06 17.52 -1.20
C PRO A 45 1.19 18.57 -0.53
N GLN A 46 0.33 18.16 0.39
CA GLN A 46 -0.63 19.05 1.08
C GLN A 46 -0.02 20.29 1.70
N THR A 47 1.23 20.24 2.16
CA THR A 47 1.86 21.31 2.96
C THR A 47 3.05 21.96 2.26
N PHE A 48 3.36 21.57 1.03
CA PHE A 48 4.60 22.01 0.39
C PHE A 48 4.47 23.34 -0.34
N CYS A 49 3.58 23.42 -1.32
CA CYS A 49 3.35 24.65 -2.08
C CYS A 49 1.96 24.64 -2.71
N ASP A 50 1.14 25.59 -2.33
CA ASP A 50 -0.18 25.86 -2.86
C ASP A 50 -0.03 26.78 -4.08
N SER A 51 -0.53 26.37 -5.25
CA SER A 51 -0.40 27.16 -6.50
C SER A 51 -1.65 27.94 -6.87
N ASP A 52 -2.81 27.56 -6.32
CA ASP A 52 -4.12 28.16 -6.66
C ASP A 52 -4.77 28.95 -5.51
N GLY A 53 -4.18 28.88 -4.30
CA GLY A 53 -4.61 29.69 -3.15
C GLY A 53 -5.76 29.09 -2.37
N ASP A 54 -6.01 27.79 -2.50
CA ASP A 54 -7.07 27.09 -1.76
C ASP A 54 -6.67 26.64 -0.34
N GLY A 55 -5.40 26.85 0.03
CA GLY A 55 -4.83 26.47 1.33
C GLY A 55 -4.25 25.06 1.34
N ILE A 56 -4.25 24.35 0.22
CA ILE A 56 -3.72 22.99 0.07
C ILE A 56 -2.60 23.00 -0.98
N GLY A 57 -1.43 22.50 -0.63
CA GLY A 57 -0.37 22.33 -1.62
C GLY A 57 -0.74 21.32 -2.70
N ASP A 58 -0.25 21.53 -3.91
CA ASP A 58 -0.64 20.78 -5.10
C ASP A 58 0.55 20.44 -6.02
N LEU A 59 0.31 19.61 -7.04
CA LEU A 59 1.35 19.16 -7.96
C LEU A 59 1.94 20.30 -8.81
N GLN A 60 1.15 21.33 -9.15
CA GLN A 60 1.64 22.51 -9.89
C GLN A 60 2.57 23.33 -9.01
N GLY A 61 2.21 23.52 -7.75
CA GLY A 61 3.05 24.16 -6.75
C GLY A 61 4.38 23.44 -6.58
N ILE A 62 4.36 22.09 -6.52
CA ILE A 62 5.59 21.28 -6.46
C ILE A 62 6.43 21.49 -7.71
N ILE A 63 5.83 21.40 -8.90
CA ILE A 63 6.53 21.62 -10.18
C ILE A 63 7.22 23.00 -10.18
N SER A 64 6.55 24.04 -9.70
CA SER A 64 7.09 25.41 -9.64
C SER A 64 8.33 25.54 -8.75
N LYS A 65 8.55 24.59 -7.82
CA LYS A 65 9.65 24.58 -6.84
C LYS A 65 10.75 23.58 -7.12
N LEU A 66 10.69 22.84 -8.22
CA LEU A 66 11.69 21.80 -8.53
C LEU A 66 13.11 22.35 -8.67
N ASP A 67 13.28 23.56 -9.22
CA ASP A 67 14.59 24.20 -9.32
C ASP A 67 15.17 24.54 -7.94
N TYR A 68 14.32 25.00 -7.01
CA TYR A 68 14.70 25.19 -5.62
C TYR A 68 15.14 23.87 -4.97
N VAL A 69 14.32 22.81 -5.10
CA VAL A 69 14.66 21.48 -4.54
C VAL A 69 15.99 21.00 -5.11
N LYS A 70 16.22 21.12 -6.42
CA LYS A 70 17.47 20.73 -7.06
C LYS A 70 18.66 21.53 -6.55
N SER A 71 18.48 22.84 -6.29
CA SER A 71 19.55 23.72 -5.77
C SER A 71 20.06 23.29 -4.38
N LEU A 72 19.29 22.50 -3.64
CA LEU A 72 19.69 21.93 -2.35
C LEU A 72 20.63 20.71 -2.47
N GLY A 73 20.99 20.29 -3.69
CA GLY A 73 21.81 19.10 -3.93
C GLY A 73 21.05 17.79 -3.85
N VAL A 74 19.72 17.81 -4.06
CA VAL A 74 18.85 16.63 -4.01
C VAL A 74 19.02 15.77 -5.26
N ASP A 75 19.13 14.47 -5.07
CA ASP A 75 19.20 13.45 -6.13
C ASP A 75 17.87 12.73 -6.36
N ALA A 76 17.05 12.64 -5.34
CA ALA A 76 15.74 11.99 -5.41
C ALA A 76 14.69 12.70 -4.56
N ILE A 77 13.47 12.78 -5.08
CA ILE A 77 12.31 13.25 -4.34
C ILE A 77 11.48 12.05 -3.92
N TRP A 78 11.10 12.01 -2.65
CA TRP A 78 10.21 11.02 -2.09
C TRP A 78 8.88 11.67 -1.73
N PHE A 79 7.79 11.21 -2.35
CA PHE A 79 6.46 11.72 -2.09
C PHE A 79 5.67 10.85 -1.12
N ASN A 80 5.02 11.48 -0.14
CA ASN A 80 3.90 10.88 0.58
C ASN A 80 2.75 10.60 -0.42
N PRO A 81 1.80 9.70 -0.09
CA PRO A 81 0.74 9.33 -1.02
C PRO A 81 -0.07 10.53 -1.51
N PHE A 82 -0.32 10.57 -2.82
CA PHE A 82 -1.16 11.59 -3.47
C PHE A 82 -2.25 10.99 -4.36
N PHE A 83 -2.51 9.68 -4.20
CA PHE A 83 -3.63 9.01 -4.84
C PHE A 83 -4.98 9.46 -4.28
N ASP A 84 -6.08 9.14 -4.99
CA ASP A 84 -7.42 9.43 -4.52
C ASP A 84 -7.70 8.76 -3.18
N SER A 85 -8.14 9.55 -2.22
CA SER A 85 -8.28 9.17 -0.82
C SER A 85 -9.40 9.99 -0.18
N PRO A 86 -10.11 9.47 0.82
CA PRO A 86 -10.97 10.26 1.69
C PRO A 86 -10.17 11.11 2.71
N PHE A 87 -8.83 10.95 2.77
CA PHE A 87 -7.93 11.69 3.65
C PHE A 87 -8.24 11.57 5.15
N ASN A 88 -8.78 10.44 5.59
CA ASN A 88 -8.92 10.15 7.02
C ASN A 88 -7.57 9.76 7.65
N ASP A 89 -6.60 9.36 6.82
CA ASP A 89 -5.24 8.99 7.21
C ASP A 89 -4.20 9.66 6.29
N ALA A 90 -4.31 10.98 6.12
CA ALA A 90 -3.33 11.83 5.41
C ALA A 90 -3.00 11.36 3.96
N GLY A 91 -3.88 10.58 3.33
CA GLY A 91 -3.68 10.03 1.99
C GLY A 91 -3.21 8.58 1.96
N TYR A 92 -2.87 8.00 3.13
CA TYR A 92 -2.51 6.59 3.20
C TYR A 92 -3.72 5.66 3.06
N ASP A 93 -4.93 6.12 3.33
CA ASP A 93 -6.19 5.43 3.07
C ASP A 93 -6.63 5.59 1.60
N ILE A 94 -6.02 4.81 0.70
CA ILE A 94 -6.20 4.94 -0.74
C ILE A 94 -7.56 4.37 -1.16
N ARG A 95 -8.32 5.17 -1.92
CA ARG A 95 -9.61 4.80 -2.53
C ARG A 95 -9.45 4.30 -3.97
N ASP A 96 -8.53 4.90 -4.72
CA ASP A 96 -8.26 4.54 -6.10
C ASP A 96 -6.76 4.69 -6.41
N TYR A 97 -6.08 3.58 -6.69
CA TYR A 97 -4.66 3.54 -7.01
C TYR A 97 -4.30 4.04 -8.42
N TYR A 98 -5.31 4.25 -9.27
CA TYR A 98 -5.12 4.69 -10.65
C TYR A 98 -5.41 6.17 -10.86
N LYS A 99 -5.79 6.87 -9.79
CA LYS A 99 -6.23 8.25 -9.85
C LYS A 99 -5.50 9.10 -8.82
N ILE A 100 -5.03 10.25 -9.27
CA ILE A 100 -4.50 11.29 -8.37
C ILE A 100 -5.68 11.95 -7.63
N ALA A 101 -5.47 12.29 -6.35
CA ALA A 101 -6.46 13.01 -5.57
C ALA A 101 -6.78 14.37 -6.23
N PRO A 102 -8.07 14.66 -6.50
CA PRO A 102 -8.46 15.91 -7.19
C PRO A 102 -7.93 17.18 -6.53
N ARG A 103 -7.74 17.18 -5.22
CA ARG A 103 -7.15 18.30 -4.47
C ARG A 103 -5.69 18.57 -4.82
N TYR A 104 -4.98 17.62 -5.39
CA TYR A 104 -3.57 17.76 -5.77
C TYR A 104 -3.39 17.98 -7.26
N GLY A 105 -4.43 17.72 -8.08
CA GLY A 105 -4.38 17.84 -9.53
C GLY A 105 -4.88 16.58 -10.25
N THR A 106 -4.32 16.33 -11.40
CA THR A 106 -4.70 15.25 -12.31
C THR A 106 -3.59 14.24 -12.52
N ASN A 107 -3.91 13.11 -13.17
CA ASN A 107 -2.90 12.14 -13.60
C ASN A 107 -1.87 12.73 -14.57
N ASP A 108 -2.31 13.68 -15.42
CA ASP A 108 -1.41 14.36 -16.35
C ASP A 108 -0.47 15.32 -15.60
N ASP A 109 -0.93 15.95 -14.52
CA ASP A 109 -0.08 16.77 -13.67
C ASP A 109 0.99 15.92 -12.96
N ALA A 110 0.63 14.73 -12.46
CA ALA A 110 1.60 13.82 -11.88
C ALA A 110 2.64 13.35 -12.91
N LYS A 111 2.20 13.01 -14.11
CA LYS A 111 3.10 12.65 -15.21
C LYS A 111 4.06 13.79 -15.55
N ARG A 112 3.54 15.01 -15.65
CA ARG A 112 4.34 16.20 -15.87
C ARG A 112 5.34 16.45 -14.73
N LEU A 113 4.93 16.26 -13.48
CA LEU A 113 5.83 16.38 -12.33
C LEU A 113 7.02 15.42 -12.47
N PHE A 114 6.78 14.15 -12.83
CA PHE A 114 7.85 13.16 -13.00
C PHE A 114 8.78 13.55 -14.15
N GLU A 115 8.22 13.97 -15.27
CA GLU A 115 9.02 14.43 -16.42
C GLU A 115 9.90 15.65 -16.07
N GLU A 116 9.36 16.61 -15.34
CA GLU A 116 10.09 17.83 -14.93
C GLU A 116 11.17 17.53 -13.88
N ALA A 117 10.93 16.59 -12.96
CA ALA A 117 11.95 16.13 -12.02
C ALA A 117 13.09 15.40 -12.76
N HIS A 118 12.75 14.50 -13.70
CA HIS A 118 13.73 13.77 -14.48
C HIS A 118 14.59 14.67 -15.38
N LYS A 119 14.00 15.70 -16.00
CA LYS A 119 14.73 16.71 -16.77
C LYS A 119 15.80 17.43 -15.95
N ARG A 120 15.62 17.54 -14.64
CA ARG A 120 16.57 18.12 -13.68
C ARG A 120 17.54 17.11 -13.08
N GLY A 121 17.51 15.87 -13.58
CA GLY A 121 18.36 14.77 -13.09
C GLY A 121 17.99 14.33 -11.66
N MET A 122 16.74 14.47 -11.27
CA MET A 122 16.23 13.96 -9.99
C MET A 122 15.39 12.71 -10.21
N HIS A 123 15.62 11.68 -9.41
CA HIS A 123 14.77 10.51 -9.35
C HIS A 123 13.50 10.80 -8.55
N VAL A 124 12.44 10.07 -8.84
CA VAL A 124 11.17 10.18 -8.11
C VAL A 124 10.80 8.83 -7.54
N ILE A 125 10.50 8.81 -6.25
CA ILE A 125 9.87 7.69 -5.55
C ILE A 125 8.64 8.20 -4.80
N PHE A 126 7.67 7.34 -4.57
CA PHE A 126 6.50 7.69 -3.79
C PHE A 126 6.04 6.50 -2.94
N ASP A 127 5.36 6.80 -1.86
CA ASP A 127 4.77 5.79 -1.00
C ASP A 127 3.70 5.01 -1.77
N TYR A 128 3.84 3.69 -1.75
CA TYR A 128 2.87 2.78 -2.34
C TYR A 128 2.27 1.88 -1.26
N VAL A 129 1.07 2.26 -0.82
CA VAL A 129 0.37 1.59 0.28
C VAL A 129 -0.27 0.32 -0.24
N ILE A 130 0.25 -0.85 0.12
CA ILE A 130 -0.20 -2.16 -0.39
C ILE A 130 -0.86 -3.04 0.67
N SER A 131 -0.81 -2.66 1.94
CA SER A 131 -1.27 -3.50 3.05
C SER A 131 -2.72 -3.25 3.45
N TYR A 132 -3.32 -2.14 3.04
CA TYR A 132 -4.71 -1.80 3.33
C TYR A 132 -5.26 -0.79 2.32
N THR A 133 -6.55 -0.53 2.37
CA THR A 133 -7.26 0.42 1.52
C THR A 133 -8.17 1.31 2.36
N ALA A 134 -8.70 2.38 1.76
CA ALA A 134 -9.78 3.15 2.37
C ALA A 134 -11.01 2.26 2.63
N ILE A 135 -11.79 2.63 3.65
CA ILE A 135 -13.03 1.91 4.02
C ILE A 135 -14.11 1.99 2.93
N ASP A 136 -14.05 2.97 2.06
CA ASP A 136 -14.93 3.18 0.92
C ASP A 136 -14.30 2.70 -0.41
N HIS A 137 -13.15 2.04 -0.36
CA HIS A 137 -12.54 1.41 -1.53
C HIS A 137 -13.49 0.34 -2.10
N PRO A 138 -13.72 0.29 -3.43
CA PRO A 138 -14.67 -0.65 -4.04
C PRO A 138 -14.43 -2.12 -3.69
N TRP A 139 -13.17 -2.53 -3.54
CA TRP A 139 -12.82 -3.90 -3.13
C TRP A 139 -13.24 -4.19 -1.70
N PHE A 140 -13.00 -3.23 -0.80
CA PHE A 140 -13.38 -3.37 0.59
C PHE A 140 -14.89 -3.42 0.75
N VAL A 141 -15.62 -2.49 0.14
CA VAL A 141 -17.09 -2.46 0.16
C VAL A 141 -17.69 -3.74 -0.44
N ALA A 142 -17.09 -4.28 -1.51
CA ALA A 142 -17.54 -5.54 -2.09
C ALA A 142 -17.23 -6.74 -1.19
N SER A 143 -16.07 -6.74 -0.49
CA SER A 143 -15.69 -7.84 0.40
C SER A 143 -16.56 -7.93 1.66
N GLN A 144 -17.19 -6.83 2.08
CA GLN A 144 -18.11 -6.78 3.22
C GLN A 144 -19.44 -7.51 2.96
N LYS A 145 -19.77 -7.75 1.69
CA LYS A 145 -21.05 -8.40 1.34
C LYS A 145 -21.04 -9.86 1.78
N GLN A 146 -22.17 -10.34 2.29
CA GLN A 146 -22.33 -11.75 2.66
C GLN A 146 -22.23 -12.67 1.45
N GLU A 147 -22.73 -12.21 0.29
CA GLU A 147 -22.64 -12.91 -0.96
C GLU A 147 -21.18 -13.02 -1.42
N LYS A 148 -20.75 -14.26 -1.70
CA LYS A 148 -19.37 -14.52 -2.15
C LYS A 148 -19.10 -13.88 -3.51
N ASN A 149 -18.06 -13.08 -3.59
CA ASN A 149 -17.62 -12.39 -4.81
C ASN A 149 -16.09 -12.44 -4.95
N LYS A 150 -15.53 -11.92 -6.04
CA LYS A 150 -14.10 -11.97 -6.32
C LYS A 150 -13.22 -11.28 -5.27
N TYR A 151 -13.78 -10.37 -4.49
CA TYR A 151 -13.06 -9.60 -3.47
C TYR A 151 -13.22 -10.17 -2.06
N SER A 152 -14.05 -11.20 -1.85
CA SER A 152 -14.34 -11.74 -0.52
C SER A 152 -13.08 -12.20 0.26
N ASN A 153 -12.02 -12.55 -0.45
CA ASN A 153 -10.74 -13.01 0.13
C ASN A 153 -9.61 -11.98 0.01
N TYR A 154 -9.90 -10.72 -0.36
CA TYR A 154 -8.87 -9.67 -0.46
C TYR A 154 -8.49 -9.11 0.92
N TYR A 155 -9.38 -9.29 1.90
CA TYR A 155 -9.22 -8.80 3.26
C TYR A 155 -9.34 -9.95 4.25
N ILE A 156 -8.62 -9.83 5.36
CA ILE A 156 -8.71 -10.80 6.45
C ILE A 156 -9.88 -10.40 7.34
N TRP A 157 -10.83 -11.31 7.51
CA TRP A 157 -12.01 -11.12 8.32
C TRP A 157 -11.93 -12.02 9.55
N THR A 158 -12.34 -11.52 10.72
CA THR A 158 -12.40 -12.28 11.96
C THR A 158 -13.76 -12.10 12.63
N GLU A 159 -14.22 -13.14 13.31
CA GLU A 159 -15.47 -13.13 14.07
C GLU A 159 -15.31 -12.48 15.45
N THR A 160 -14.07 -12.37 15.94
CA THR A 160 -13.75 -11.86 17.26
C THR A 160 -13.03 -10.53 17.15
N ASN A 161 -13.53 -9.51 17.88
CA ASN A 161 -12.84 -8.25 18.01
C ASN A 161 -11.64 -8.43 18.97
N TRP A 162 -10.43 -8.08 18.55
CA TRP A 162 -9.25 -7.90 19.41
C TRP A 162 -8.62 -9.15 20.04
N VAL A 163 -9.11 -10.34 19.75
CA VAL A 163 -8.52 -11.57 20.29
C VAL A 163 -7.72 -12.24 19.19
N ASP A 164 -6.42 -12.39 19.40
CA ASP A 164 -5.47 -13.09 18.54
C ASP A 164 -5.41 -12.63 17.06
N PRO A 165 -4.85 -11.42 16.80
CA PRO A 165 -4.57 -11.03 15.43
C PRO A 165 -3.57 -11.99 14.79
N PRO A 166 -3.74 -12.35 13.50
CA PRO A 166 -2.68 -13.03 12.77
C PRO A 166 -1.37 -12.26 12.87
N SER A 167 -0.29 -12.91 13.20
CA SER A 167 1.02 -12.27 13.31
C SER A 167 1.41 -11.62 11.97
N GLY A 168 1.85 -10.38 12.01
CA GLY A 168 2.31 -9.63 10.83
C GLY A 168 1.25 -8.77 10.13
N VAL A 169 0.06 -8.62 10.71
CA VAL A 169 -1.00 -7.77 10.15
C VAL A 169 -1.02 -6.41 10.86
N CYS A 170 -0.97 -5.33 10.07
CA CYS A 170 -1.18 -3.97 10.58
C CYS A 170 -2.69 -3.71 10.68
N TRP A 171 -3.13 -3.15 11.81
CA TRP A 171 -4.54 -3.03 12.17
C TRP A 171 -5.15 -1.70 11.71
N THR A 172 -6.21 -1.74 10.94
CA THR A 172 -7.13 -0.61 10.81
C THR A 172 -8.48 -0.99 11.41
N VAL A 173 -8.86 -0.37 12.50
CA VAL A 173 -10.16 -0.59 13.15
C VAL A 173 -11.20 0.28 12.47
N CYS A 174 -12.09 -0.32 11.70
CA CYS A 174 -13.28 0.37 11.21
C CYS A 174 -14.31 0.51 12.34
N LYS A 175 -14.31 1.65 13.05
CA LYS A 175 -15.42 2.01 13.94
C LYS A 175 -16.67 2.29 13.09
N GLY A 176 -17.68 1.45 13.18
CA GLY A 176 -19.01 1.80 12.66
C GLY A 176 -19.82 0.72 11.94
N LEU A 177 -19.32 -0.46 11.76
CA LEU A 177 -20.11 -1.54 11.13
C LEU A 177 -20.88 -2.34 12.18
N ARG A 178 -22.05 -1.82 12.58
CA ARG A 178 -22.94 -2.49 13.56
C ARG A 178 -23.79 -3.62 12.95
N SER A 179 -23.70 -3.94 11.67
CA SER A 179 -24.62 -4.90 11.04
C SER A 179 -23.98 -6.20 10.53
N ALA A 180 -22.68 -6.32 10.52
CA ALA A 180 -22.01 -7.60 10.33
C ALA A 180 -20.99 -7.73 11.45
N GLN A 181 -21.12 -8.72 12.29
CA GLN A 181 -20.18 -9.07 13.37
C GLN A 181 -18.83 -9.55 12.79
N ARG A 182 -18.21 -8.72 11.98
CA ARG A 182 -16.90 -9.02 11.37
C ARG A 182 -16.00 -7.81 11.56
N SER A 183 -14.92 -7.96 12.27
CA SER A 183 -13.83 -7.00 12.28
C SER A 183 -12.93 -7.25 11.09
N VAL A 184 -12.44 -6.19 10.47
CA VAL A 184 -11.53 -6.25 9.34
C VAL A 184 -10.12 -6.08 9.85
N HIS A 185 -9.27 -6.97 9.39
CA HIS A 185 -7.84 -6.81 9.49
C HIS A 185 -7.30 -6.81 8.05
N ALA A 186 -6.73 -5.71 7.61
CA ALA A 186 -6.04 -5.61 6.34
C ALA A 186 -4.55 -5.85 6.55
#